data_a0a3670d99dd8b17c2247f9513ec97ae
#
_entry.id   a0a3670d99dd8b17c2247f9513ec97ae
#
_cell.length_a   1.000
_cell.length_b   1.000
_cell.length_c   1.000
_cell.angle_alpha   90.00
_cell.angle_beta   90.00
_cell.angle_gamma   90.00
#
_symmetry.space_group_name_H-M   'P 1'
#
loop_
_entity.id
_entity.type
_entity.pdbx_description
1 polymer ?
#
loop_
_entity_poly.entity_id
_entity_poly.type
_entity_poly.pdbx_seq_one_letter_code
_entity_poly.pdbx_strand_id
1 'polypeptide(L)'
;VEEVYSQILSDIHIGEELMKVEQQPLETRYRFSRRAAKALEARVHLYRGDWQAALNAAESLMPCELEDMNAMGYISPYRYDSKEAIMTLDEVTDRYFMKGSLYIIANLVDKYNKTGDRRFTDYYIENNGQYWPKKGYGDNVRMTFRSGEIYLIAAEAAAHLDGQLDVSKNYLKQLMEKRLMTDYYSKKVVEVDKMNQEQLLAEIADERARELALEGHRWFDLRRTTRPEI
;
A
#
# COMPACT_ATOMS: atom_id res chain seq x y z
N VAL A 1 -0.39 25.89 -0.92
CA VAL A 1 -0.31 24.43 -1.00
C VAL A 1 0.52 24.01 -2.21
N GLU A 2 0.28 24.60 -3.39
CA GLU A 2 0.98 24.26 -4.63
C GLU A 2 2.49 24.52 -4.56
N GLU A 3 2.90 25.67 -4.02
CA GLU A 3 4.32 26.01 -3.82
C GLU A 3 5.06 24.98 -2.95
N VAL A 4 4.36 24.44 -1.92
CA VAL A 4 4.94 23.41 -1.05
C VAL A 4 5.15 22.10 -1.82
N TYR A 5 4.18 21.68 -2.61
CA TYR A 5 4.34 20.47 -3.44
C TYR A 5 5.43 20.63 -4.50
N SER A 6 5.51 21.81 -5.13
CA SER A 6 6.56 22.11 -6.11
C SER A 6 7.96 22.06 -5.47
N GLN A 7 8.09 22.58 -4.24
CA GLN A 7 9.36 22.49 -3.51
C GLN A 7 9.70 21.03 -3.15
N ILE A 8 8.72 20.26 -2.65
CA ILE A 8 8.93 18.82 -2.33
C ILE A 8 9.42 18.06 -3.56
N LEU A 9 8.78 18.23 -4.72
CA LEU A 9 9.18 17.56 -5.96
C LEU A 9 10.57 18.01 -6.42
N SER A 10 10.88 19.30 -6.33
CA SER A 10 12.22 19.81 -6.62
C SER A 10 13.29 19.18 -5.72
N ASP A 11 13.03 19.10 -4.42
CA ASP A 11 13.95 18.48 -3.45
C ASP A 11 14.14 16.96 -3.72
N ILE A 12 13.06 16.27 -4.10
CA ILE A 12 13.13 14.85 -4.48
C ILE A 12 14.01 14.67 -5.71
N HIS A 13 13.83 15.46 -6.77
CA HIS A 13 14.60 15.37 -8.00
C HIS A 13 16.08 15.65 -7.77
N ILE A 14 16.39 16.73 -7.04
CA ILE A 14 17.79 17.05 -6.67
C ILE A 14 18.39 15.91 -5.84
N GLY A 15 17.62 15.39 -4.87
CA GLY A 15 18.07 14.27 -4.04
C GLY A 15 18.34 13.01 -4.88
N GLU A 16 17.47 12.68 -5.83
CA GLU A 16 17.61 11.53 -6.71
C GLU A 16 18.88 11.62 -7.58
N GLU A 17 19.16 12.80 -8.15
CA GLU A 17 20.38 13.03 -8.94
C GLU A 17 21.66 12.85 -8.13
N LEU A 18 21.65 13.25 -6.86
CA LEU A 18 22.79 13.15 -5.96
C LEU A 18 22.98 11.75 -5.36
N MET A 19 21.92 10.94 -5.31
CA MET A 19 21.97 9.58 -4.76
C MET A 19 22.69 8.63 -5.71
N LYS A 20 23.65 7.88 -5.16
CA LYS A 20 24.40 6.84 -5.91
C LYS A 20 23.86 5.43 -5.68
N VAL A 21 23.07 5.25 -4.63
CA VAL A 21 22.59 3.93 -4.21
C VAL A 21 21.16 3.74 -4.75
N GLU A 22 21.00 2.72 -5.59
CA GLU A 22 19.69 2.38 -6.18
C GLU A 22 18.73 1.83 -5.12
N GLN A 23 19.16 0.83 -4.35
CA GLN A 23 18.43 0.23 -3.24
C GLN A 23 19.37 0.00 -2.06
N GLN A 24 18.94 0.40 -0.87
CA GLN A 24 19.71 0.15 0.34
C GLN A 24 19.65 -1.34 0.74
N PRO A 25 20.77 -1.93 1.19
CA PRO A 25 20.75 -3.24 1.80
C PRO A 25 19.95 -3.23 3.11
N LEU A 26 19.62 -4.42 3.61
CA LEU A 26 18.71 -4.59 4.75
C LEU A 26 19.13 -3.76 5.98
N GLU A 27 20.43 -3.76 6.29
CA GLU A 27 20.98 -3.12 7.50
C GLU A 27 20.90 -1.59 7.45
N THR A 28 20.79 -1.01 6.27
CA THR A 28 20.73 0.45 6.06
C THR A 28 19.45 0.89 5.33
N ARG A 29 18.44 0.02 5.23
CA ARG A 29 17.18 0.28 4.50
C ARG A 29 16.36 1.44 5.08
N TYR A 30 16.73 1.95 6.23
CA TYR A 30 16.19 3.18 6.81
C TYR A 30 16.73 4.46 6.14
N ARG A 31 17.76 4.35 5.29
CA ARG A 31 18.31 5.48 4.54
C ARG A 31 17.62 5.61 3.19
N PHE A 32 17.53 6.83 2.70
CA PHE A 32 17.03 7.07 1.35
C PHE A 32 17.94 6.38 0.29
N SER A 33 17.29 6.00 -0.79
CA SER A 33 17.86 5.45 -2.01
C SER A 33 17.11 6.03 -3.19
N ARG A 34 17.57 5.83 -4.42
CA ARG A 34 16.86 6.27 -5.63
C ARG A 34 15.44 5.68 -5.68
N ARG A 35 15.30 4.39 -5.38
CA ARG A 35 13.97 3.75 -5.32
C ARG A 35 13.08 4.37 -4.24
N ALA A 36 13.61 4.74 -3.09
CA ALA A 36 12.84 5.40 -2.03
C ALA A 36 12.40 6.83 -2.44
N ALA A 37 13.27 7.58 -3.11
CA ALA A 37 12.94 8.89 -3.65
C ALA A 37 11.84 8.78 -4.71
N LYS A 38 11.92 7.82 -5.61
CA LYS A 38 10.92 7.55 -6.63
C LYS A 38 9.58 7.10 -6.05
N ALA A 39 9.59 6.30 -4.97
CA ALA A 39 8.38 5.92 -4.24
C ALA A 39 7.71 7.13 -3.56
N LEU A 40 8.50 8.05 -3.01
CA LEU A 40 8.00 9.31 -2.46
C LEU A 40 7.39 10.19 -3.57
N GLU A 41 8.05 10.33 -4.70
CA GLU A 41 7.55 11.05 -5.87
C GLU A 41 6.18 10.50 -6.32
N ALA A 42 6.05 9.18 -6.47
CA ALA A 42 4.80 8.54 -6.84
C ALA A 42 3.67 8.86 -5.85
N ARG A 43 3.95 8.82 -4.54
CA ARG A 43 2.99 9.18 -3.49
C ARG A 43 2.61 10.66 -3.54
N VAL A 44 3.56 11.55 -3.75
CA VAL A 44 3.30 13.00 -3.86
C VAL A 44 2.38 13.30 -5.06
N HIS A 45 2.67 12.75 -6.22
CA HIS A 45 1.81 12.90 -7.41
C HIS A 45 0.42 12.32 -7.19
N LEU A 46 0.30 11.14 -6.56
CA LEU A 46 -0.99 10.56 -6.18
C LEU A 46 -1.80 11.55 -5.31
N TYR A 47 -1.17 12.15 -4.29
CA TYR A 47 -1.85 13.07 -3.37
C TYR A 47 -2.26 14.38 -4.01
N ARG A 48 -1.56 14.80 -5.06
CA ARG A 48 -1.92 15.96 -5.88
C ARG A 48 -3.02 15.67 -6.91
N GLY A 49 -3.23 14.40 -7.27
CA GLY A 49 -4.08 14.00 -8.39
C GLY A 49 -3.39 14.15 -9.75
N ASP A 50 -2.06 14.20 -9.77
CA ASP A 50 -1.25 14.24 -11.01
C ASP A 50 -1.13 12.82 -11.57
N TRP A 51 -2.24 12.28 -12.08
CA TRP A 51 -2.40 10.85 -12.37
C TRP A 51 -1.34 10.30 -13.32
N GLN A 52 -1.04 11.01 -14.41
CA GLN A 52 -0.02 10.54 -15.36
C GLN A 52 1.38 10.50 -14.72
N ALA A 53 1.72 11.51 -13.92
CA ALA A 53 3.02 11.56 -13.24
C ALA A 53 3.10 10.49 -12.14
N ALA A 54 2.00 10.25 -11.41
CA ALA A 54 1.91 9.19 -10.41
C ALA A 54 2.11 7.80 -11.04
N LEU A 55 1.44 7.54 -12.18
CA LEU A 55 1.60 6.29 -12.92
C LEU A 55 3.04 6.11 -13.41
N ASN A 56 3.61 7.11 -14.06
CA ASN A 56 4.98 7.05 -14.57
C ASN A 56 6.01 6.79 -13.45
N ALA A 57 5.86 7.48 -12.31
CA ALA A 57 6.75 7.28 -11.18
C ALA A 57 6.60 5.88 -10.56
N ALA A 58 5.37 5.37 -10.44
CA ALA A 58 5.13 4.01 -9.95
C ALA A 58 5.69 2.95 -10.93
N GLU A 59 5.46 3.11 -12.24
CA GLU A 59 5.96 2.20 -13.28
C GLU A 59 7.49 2.18 -13.35
N SER A 60 8.17 3.29 -13.08
CA SER A 60 9.64 3.34 -13.04
C SER A 60 10.25 2.45 -11.94
N LEU A 61 9.46 2.07 -10.95
CA LEU A 61 9.84 1.14 -9.89
C LEU A 61 9.55 -0.33 -10.25
N MET A 62 8.76 -0.56 -11.30
CA MET A 62 8.35 -1.90 -11.71
C MET A 62 9.45 -2.61 -12.54
N PRO A 63 9.53 -3.94 -12.46
CA PRO A 63 8.76 -4.80 -11.58
C PRO A 63 9.19 -4.69 -10.12
N CYS A 64 8.22 -4.57 -9.21
CA CYS A 64 8.42 -4.67 -7.77
C CYS A 64 8.03 -6.08 -7.30
N GLU A 65 8.87 -6.69 -6.46
CA GLU A 65 8.53 -7.99 -5.88
C GLU A 65 7.38 -7.87 -4.88
N LEU A 66 6.47 -8.84 -4.89
CA LEU A 66 5.40 -9.00 -3.92
C LEU A 66 5.59 -10.30 -3.14
N GLU A 67 5.43 -10.24 -1.83
CA GLU A 67 5.33 -11.44 -0.99
C GLU A 67 4.06 -12.21 -1.36
N ASP A 68 4.22 -13.49 -1.57
CA ASP A 68 3.08 -14.36 -1.83
C ASP A 68 2.58 -14.96 -0.51
N MET A 69 1.51 -14.39 0.02
CA MET A 69 0.93 -14.84 1.29
C MET A 69 0.27 -16.23 1.20
N ASN A 70 0.21 -16.83 0.00
CA ASN A 70 -0.19 -18.22 -0.20
C ASN A 70 0.99 -19.20 -0.13
N ALA A 71 2.22 -18.71 -0.22
CA ALA A 71 3.41 -19.55 -0.13
C ALA A 71 3.68 -19.95 1.32
N MET A 72 4.22 -21.18 1.47
CA MET A 72 4.65 -21.66 2.79
C MET A 72 5.85 -20.85 3.28
N GLY A 73 5.78 -20.32 4.50
CA GLY A 73 6.88 -19.57 5.10
C GLY A 73 7.08 -18.17 4.53
N TYR A 74 6.04 -17.59 3.92
CA TYR A 74 6.11 -16.18 3.47
C TYR A 74 6.48 -15.24 4.62
N ILE A 75 7.12 -14.14 4.29
CA ILE A 75 7.37 -13.04 5.20
C ILE A 75 6.20 -12.05 5.09
N SER A 76 5.63 -11.60 6.20
CA SER A 76 4.54 -10.62 6.13
C SER A 76 4.98 -9.37 5.36
N PRO A 77 4.18 -8.87 4.39
CA PRO A 77 4.57 -7.78 3.49
C PRO A 77 4.99 -6.49 4.18
N TYR A 78 4.55 -6.29 5.41
CA TYR A 78 4.82 -5.12 6.24
C TYR A 78 6.11 -5.23 7.09
N ARG A 79 6.82 -6.35 7.03
CA ARG A 79 8.06 -6.52 7.79
C ARG A 79 9.22 -5.82 7.10
N TYR A 80 10.15 -5.30 7.90
CA TYR A 80 11.34 -4.59 7.40
C TYR A 80 12.26 -5.47 6.53
N ASP A 81 12.24 -6.79 6.76
CA ASP A 81 13.01 -7.81 6.06
C ASP A 81 12.26 -8.44 4.88
N SER A 82 11.05 -7.97 4.59
CA SER A 82 10.30 -8.37 3.40
C SER A 82 10.98 -7.87 2.13
N LYS A 83 10.86 -8.65 1.07
CA LYS A 83 11.30 -8.24 -0.28
C LYS A 83 10.45 -7.07 -0.84
N GLU A 84 9.29 -6.80 -0.25
CA GLU A 84 8.48 -5.64 -0.60
C GLU A 84 9.03 -4.32 -0.05
N ALA A 85 9.90 -4.37 0.96
CA ALA A 85 10.37 -3.19 1.64
C ALA A 85 11.33 -2.38 0.76
N ILE A 86 10.91 -1.20 0.35
CA ILE A 86 11.74 -0.23 -0.39
C ILE A 86 12.53 0.62 0.59
N MET A 87 11.86 1.16 1.61
CA MET A 87 12.47 1.91 2.71
C MET A 87 11.68 1.65 3.99
N THR A 88 12.38 1.50 5.11
CA THR A 88 11.77 1.19 6.39
C THR A 88 12.37 2.07 7.47
N LEU A 89 11.60 3.00 8.03
CA LEU A 89 12.01 3.77 9.20
C LEU A 89 11.85 2.94 10.47
N ASP A 90 12.61 3.28 11.50
CA ASP A 90 12.50 2.64 12.79
C ASP A 90 11.24 3.13 13.52
N GLU A 91 10.50 2.22 14.12
CA GLU A 91 9.32 2.44 14.97
C GLU A 91 8.41 3.63 14.59
N VAL A 92 7.68 3.51 13.48
CA VAL A 92 6.69 4.54 13.07
C VAL A 92 5.40 4.46 13.91
N THR A 93 5.19 3.35 14.63
CA THR A 93 4.03 3.15 15.50
C THR A 93 4.47 2.70 16.88
N ASP A 94 3.95 3.37 17.92
CA ASP A 94 4.13 2.93 19.30
C ASP A 94 3.44 1.57 19.49
N ARG A 95 4.27 0.52 19.57
CA ARG A 95 3.80 -0.86 19.78
C ARG A 95 3.06 -1.04 21.11
N TYR A 96 3.34 -0.22 22.12
CA TYR A 96 2.63 -0.25 23.39
C TYR A 96 1.21 0.29 23.24
N PHE A 97 1.04 1.32 22.43
CA PHE A 97 -0.27 1.87 22.10
C PHE A 97 -1.11 0.89 21.27
N MET A 98 -0.48 0.17 20.34
CA MET A 98 -1.13 -0.86 19.54
C MET A 98 -1.48 -2.11 20.38
N LYS A 99 -0.71 -2.39 21.41
CA LYS A 99 -0.86 -3.56 22.29
C LYS A 99 -1.93 -3.32 23.38
N GLY A 100 -3.20 -3.61 23.06
CA GLY A 100 -4.25 -3.71 24.08
C GLY A 100 -5.04 -2.43 24.34
N SER A 101 -4.81 -1.36 23.57
CA SER A 101 -5.56 -0.11 23.73
C SER A 101 -6.45 0.22 22.53
N LEU A 102 -6.31 -0.50 21.41
CA LEU A 102 -7.03 -0.22 20.18
C LEU A 102 -7.84 -1.43 19.71
N TYR A 103 -9.12 -1.22 19.47
CA TYR A 103 -9.96 -2.14 18.71
C TYR A 103 -10.00 -1.71 17.25
N ILE A 104 -10.08 -2.70 16.37
CA ILE A 104 -10.30 -2.44 14.96
C ILE A 104 -11.80 -2.21 14.75
N ILE A 105 -12.14 -1.08 14.14
CA ILE A 105 -13.53 -0.73 13.86
C ILE A 105 -14.14 -1.69 12.83
N ALA A 106 -15.43 -1.99 12.99
CA ALA A 106 -16.18 -2.90 12.12
C ALA A 106 -16.05 -2.51 10.63
N ASN A 107 -16.12 -1.23 10.31
CA ASN A 107 -16.02 -0.73 8.94
C ASN A 107 -14.73 -1.19 8.23
N LEU A 108 -13.60 -1.31 8.93
CA LEU A 108 -12.37 -1.85 8.33
C LEU A 108 -12.40 -3.38 8.26
N VAL A 109 -12.86 -4.05 9.31
CA VAL A 109 -12.97 -5.50 9.37
C VAL A 109 -13.89 -6.05 8.27
N ASP A 110 -15.01 -5.39 8.03
CA ASP A 110 -16.03 -5.80 7.06
C ASP A 110 -15.58 -5.65 5.59
N LYS A 111 -14.46 -4.95 5.35
CA LYS A 111 -13.84 -4.88 4.02
C LYS A 111 -13.10 -6.17 3.63
N TYR A 112 -12.79 -7.03 4.60
CA TYR A 112 -12.09 -8.30 4.32
C TYR A 112 -13.07 -9.45 4.14
N ASN A 113 -12.76 -10.34 3.20
CA ASN A 113 -13.31 -11.69 3.24
C ASN A 113 -12.52 -12.49 4.28
N LYS A 114 -13.14 -12.79 5.42
CA LYS A 114 -12.46 -13.39 6.59
C LYS A 114 -11.86 -14.77 6.33
N THR A 115 -12.36 -15.49 5.31
CA THR A 115 -11.89 -16.84 4.96
C THR A 115 -11.06 -16.87 3.68
N GLY A 116 -11.15 -15.85 2.83
CA GLY A 116 -10.49 -15.80 1.53
C GLY A 116 -9.33 -14.80 1.45
N ASP A 117 -9.22 -13.88 2.41
CA ASP A 117 -8.14 -12.88 2.44
C ASP A 117 -7.11 -13.26 3.51
N ARG A 118 -5.90 -13.60 3.08
CA ARG A 118 -4.80 -14.01 3.97
C ARG A 118 -4.42 -12.93 4.96
N ARG A 119 -4.57 -11.67 4.59
CA ARG A 119 -4.24 -10.53 5.45
C ARG A 119 -5.10 -10.48 6.71
N PHE A 120 -6.34 -10.97 6.63
CA PHE A 120 -7.25 -10.92 7.77
C PHE A 120 -6.65 -11.63 9.01
N THR A 121 -6.15 -12.84 8.83
CA THR A 121 -5.52 -13.62 9.92
C THR A 121 -4.09 -13.19 10.24
N ASP A 122 -3.42 -12.50 9.30
CA ASP A 122 -2.08 -11.97 9.50
C ASP A 122 -2.08 -10.61 10.22
N TYR A 123 -3.10 -9.78 9.96
CA TYR A 123 -3.19 -8.43 10.50
C TYR A 123 -3.96 -8.32 11.81
N TYR A 124 -4.87 -9.27 12.09
CA TYR A 124 -5.80 -9.18 13.21
C TYR A 124 -5.86 -10.46 14.05
N ILE A 125 -6.19 -10.28 15.33
CA ILE A 125 -6.54 -11.33 16.27
C ILE A 125 -8.00 -11.11 16.67
N GLU A 126 -8.81 -12.16 16.57
CA GLU A 126 -10.17 -12.14 17.09
C GLU A 126 -10.19 -12.64 18.53
N ASN A 127 -10.87 -11.90 19.40
CA ASN A 127 -11.14 -12.31 20.76
C ASN A 127 -12.53 -11.83 21.19
N ASN A 128 -13.43 -12.75 21.48
CA ASN A 128 -14.81 -12.48 21.92
C ASN A 128 -15.59 -11.53 20.98
N GLY A 129 -15.45 -11.71 19.67
CA GLY A 129 -16.14 -10.90 18.66
C GLY A 129 -15.51 -9.51 18.43
N GLN A 130 -14.42 -9.20 19.11
CA GLN A 130 -13.64 -7.98 18.89
C GLN A 130 -12.35 -8.33 18.13
N TYR A 131 -11.88 -7.38 17.32
CA TYR A 131 -10.66 -7.52 16.54
C TYR A 131 -9.57 -6.58 17.05
N TRP A 132 -8.40 -7.15 17.25
CA TRP A 132 -7.23 -6.46 17.75
C TRP A 132 -6.14 -6.47 16.69
N PRO A 133 -5.29 -5.45 16.62
CA PRO A 133 -4.16 -5.47 15.71
C PRO A 133 -3.17 -6.58 16.12
N LYS A 134 -2.84 -7.46 15.19
CA LYS A 134 -1.70 -8.38 15.24
C LYS A 134 -0.52 -7.78 14.49
N LYS A 135 -0.80 -7.11 13.39
CA LYS A 135 0.15 -6.28 12.66
C LYS A 135 0.68 -5.19 13.60
N GLY A 136 1.97 -5.10 13.76
CA GLY A 136 2.58 -4.20 14.74
C GLY A 136 2.88 -4.82 16.12
N TYR A 137 2.55 -6.08 16.32
CA TYR A 137 2.76 -6.76 17.61
C TYR A 137 4.22 -7.16 17.87
N GLY A 138 5.05 -7.16 16.86
CA GLY A 138 6.48 -7.50 16.92
C GLY A 138 7.37 -6.32 16.61
N ASP A 139 8.65 -6.47 16.84
CA ASP A 139 9.68 -5.45 16.60
C ASP A 139 9.99 -5.17 15.12
N ASN A 140 9.22 -5.78 14.21
CA ASN A 140 9.56 -5.86 12.80
C ASN A 140 8.70 -4.98 11.88
N VAL A 141 7.77 -4.19 12.44
CA VAL A 141 6.92 -3.29 11.64
C VAL A 141 7.59 -1.94 11.50
N ARG A 142 8.24 -1.76 10.38
CA ARG A 142 9.00 -0.55 10.03
C ARG A 142 8.62 -0.17 8.62
N MET A 143 7.51 0.55 8.45
CA MET A 143 7.05 0.81 7.10
C MET A 143 7.14 2.28 6.73
N THR A 144 7.70 2.51 5.53
CA THR A 144 7.65 3.83 4.91
C THR A 144 7.23 3.70 3.45
N PHE A 145 7.92 2.88 2.66
CA PHE A 145 7.56 2.57 1.27
C PHE A 145 7.70 1.07 1.03
N ARG A 146 6.71 0.47 0.38
CA ARG A 146 6.74 -0.93 -0.02
C ARG A 146 5.98 -1.18 -1.32
N SER A 147 6.28 -2.31 -1.96
CA SER A 147 5.75 -2.67 -3.28
C SER A 147 4.22 -2.65 -3.34
N GLY A 148 3.53 -3.14 -2.32
CA GLY A 148 2.06 -3.14 -2.29
C GLY A 148 1.46 -1.75 -2.46
N GLU A 149 2.06 -0.70 -1.88
CA GLU A 149 1.63 0.68 -2.11
C GLU A 149 1.87 1.11 -3.55
N ILE A 150 3.02 0.74 -4.15
CA ILE A 150 3.35 1.12 -5.53
C ILE A 150 2.35 0.54 -6.52
N TYR A 151 1.97 -0.74 -6.36
CA TYR A 151 0.90 -1.35 -7.17
C TYR A 151 -0.43 -0.60 -7.04
N LEU A 152 -0.78 -0.15 -5.84
CA LEU A 152 -2.03 0.58 -5.59
C LEU A 152 -1.98 2.02 -6.13
N ILE A 153 -0.81 2.68 -6.11
CA ILE A 153 -0.62 3.98 -6.77
C ILE A 153 -0.80 3.81 -8.28
N ALA A 154 -0.15 2.81 -8.89
CA ALA A 154 -0.27 2.55 -10.32
C ALA A 154 -1.72 2.21 -10.73
N ALA A 155 -2.40 1.36 -9.93
CA ALA A 155 -3.80 1.00 -10.19
C ALA A 155 -4.72 2.22 -10.11
N GLU A 156 -4.62 3.04 -9.07
CA GLU A 156 -5.47 4.22 -8.88
C GLU A 156 -5.20 5.27 -9.98
N ALA A 157 -3.94 5.58 -10.22
CA ALA A 157 -3.55 6.56 -11.23
C ALA A 157 -4.04 6.14 -12.63
N ALA A 158 -3.83 4.88 -13.03
CA ALA A 158 -4.32 4.36 -14.31
C ALA A 158 -5.85 4.39 -14.40
N ALA A 159 -6.59 4.15 -13.30
CA ALA A 159 -8.05 4.22 -13.29
C ALA A 159 -8.60 5.63 -13.58
N HIS A 160 -7.82 6.67 -13.31
CA HIS A 160 -8.20 8.05 -13.62
C HIS A 160 -7.83 8.51 -15.04
N LEU A 161 -7.08 7.70 -15.79
CA LEU A 161 -6.62 8.05 -17.13
C LEU A 161 -7.47 7.38 -18.21
N ASP A 162 -7.82 8.15 -19.24
CA ASP A 162 -8.59 7.64 -20.38
C ASP A 162 -7.88 6.47 -21.07
N GLY A 163 -8.60 5.40 -21.32
CA GLY A 163 -8.07 4.22 -21.99
C GLY A 163 -7.15 3.33 -21.14
N GLN A 164 -6.93 3.64 -19.87
CA GLN A 164 -6.02 2.89 -18.98
C GLN A 164 -6.74 1.96 -17.99
N LEU A 165 -8.05 1.74 -18.15
CA LEU A 165 -8.84 0.97 -17.21
C LEU A 165 -8.34 -0.49 -17.07
N ASP A 166 -7.94 -1.11 -18.18
CA ASP A 166 -7.41 -2.47 -18.16
C ASP A 166 -6.02 -2.55 -17.51
N VAL A 167 -5.21 -1.51 -17.67
CA VAL A 167 -3.91 -1.38 -16.97
C VAL A 167 -4.14 -1.30 -15.47
N SER A 168 -5.09 -0.47 -15.03
CA SER A 168 -5.49 -0.36 -13.63
C SER A 168 -5.94 -1.70 -13.05
N LYS A 169 -6.86 -2.40 -13.73
CA LYS A 169 -7.32 -3.74 -13.33
C LYS A 169 -6.16 -4.72 -13.21
N ASN A 170 -5.20 -4.65 -14.13
CA ASN A 170 -4.05 -5.55 -14.12
C ASN A 170 -3.17 -5.34 -12.87
N TYR A 171 -2.83 -4.11 -12.50
CA TYR A 171 -2.07 -3.83 -11.28
C TYR A 171 -2.81 -4.27 -10.02
N LEU A 172 -4.10 -3.99 -9.94
CA LEU A 172 -4.93 -4.42 -8.82
C LEU A 172 -4.96 -5.94 -8.68
N LYS A 173 -5.17 -6.67 -9.79
CA LYS A 173 -5.21 -8.14 -9.81
C LYS A 173 -3.88 -8.77 -9.42
N GLN A 174 -2.75 -8.21 -9.85
CA GLN A 174 -1.42 -8.70 -9.47
C GLN A 174 -1.20 -8.62 -7.95
N LEU A 175 -1.61 -7.54 -7.30
CA LEU A 175 -1.55 -7.43 -5.85
C LEU A 175 -2.49 -8.44 -5.18
N MET A 176 -3.76 -8.49 -5.62
CA MET A 176 -4.78 -9.38 -5.04
C MET A 176 -4.37 -10.86 -5.15
N GLU A 177 -3.73 -11.28 -6.24
CA GLU A 177 -3.22 -12.65 -6.41
C GLU A 177 -2.30 -13.06 -5.26
N LYS A 178 -1.50 -12.15 -4.75
CA LYS A 178 -0.53 -12.40 -3.68
C LYS A 178 -1.11 -12.27 -2.27
N ARG A 179 -2.36 -11.86 -2.15
CA ARG A 179 -3.05 -11.60 -0.87
C ARG A 179 -4.24 -12.52 -0.63
N LEU A 180 -4.92 -12.92 -1.70
CA LEU A 180 -6.15 -13.70 -1.63
C LEU A 180 -5.85 -15.19 -1.83
N MET A 181 -6.59 -16.05 -1.14
CA MET A 181 -6.58 -17.49 -1.40
C MET A 181 -7.03 -17.77 -2.83
N THR A 182 -6.43 -18.74 -3.48
CA THR A 182 -6.64 -19.06 -4.91
C THR A 182 -8.10 -19.17 -5.31
N ASP A 183 -8.91 -19.87 -4.52
CA ASP A 183 -10.35 -20.06 -4.83
C ASP A 183 -11.15 -18.75 -4.70
N TYR A 184 -10.77 -17.88 -3.78
CA TYR A 184 -11.41 -16.56 -3.62
C TYR A 184 -10.91 -15.60 -4.69
N TYR A 185 -9.60 -15.59 -4.97
CA TYR A 185 -9.01 -14.78 -6.04
C TYR A 185 -9.65 -15.06 -7.39
N SER A 186 -9.86 -16.33 -7.75
CA SER A 186 -10.48 -16.71 -9.03
C SER A 186 -11.87 -16.10 -9.24
N LYS A 187 -12.65 -15.96 -8.16
CA LYS A 187 -13.95 -15.29 -8.20
C LYS A 187 -13.79 -13.76 -8.28
N LYS A 188 -12.87 -13.22 -7.48
CA LYS A 188 -12.64 -11.78 -7.39
C LYS A 188 -12.13 -11.17 -8.70
N VAL A 189 -11.27 -11.88 -9.42
CA VAL A 189 -10.79 -11.47 -10.77
C VAL A 189 -11.97 -11.24 -11.72
N VAL A 190 -12.95 -12.15 -11.76
CA VAL A 190 -14.12 -12.04 -12.64
C VAL A 190 -14.98 -10.81 -12.27
N GLU A 191 -15.05 -10.47 -10.98
CA GLU A 191 -15.74 -9.24 -10.52
C GLU A 191 -14.98 -8.00 -10.98
N VAL A 192 -13.66 -7.94 -10.75
CA VAL A 192 -12.81 -6.81 -11.15
C VAL A 192 -12.86 -6.57 -12.66
N ASP A 193 -12.83 -7.64 -13.46
CA ASP A 193 -12.87 -7.52 -14.93
C ASP A 193 -14.15 -6.85 -15.43
N LYS A 194 -15.27 -6.97 -14.73
CA LYS A 194 -16.56 -6.38 -15.08
C LYS A 194 -16.75 -4.95 -14.58
N MET A 195 -15.88 -4.46 -13.69
CA MET A 195 -16.02 -3.13 -13.09
C MET A 195 -15.84 -2.03 -14.13
N ASN A 196 -16.72 -1.03 -14.08
CA ASN A 196 -16.51 0.25 -14.71
C ASN A 196 -15.52 1.10 -13.87
N GLN A 197 -15.19 2.29 -14.35
CA GLN A 197 -14.22 3.19 -13.69
C GLN A 197 -14.61 3.52 -12.25
N GLU A 198 -15.85 3.89 -11.99
CA GLU A 198 -16.33 4.27 -10.65
C GLU A 198 -16.24 3.08 -9.67
N GLN A 199 -16.69 1.92 -10.10
CA GLN A 199 -16.63 0.69 -9.31
C GLN A 199 -15.19 0.27 -9.03
N LEU A 200 -14.30 0.42 -10.03
CA LEU A 200 -12.90 0.08 -9.87
C LEU A 200 -12.19 1.02 -8.90
N LEU A 201 -12.45 2.33 -8.97
CA LEU A 201 -11.90 3.30 -8.02
C LEU A 201 -12.37 3.01 -6.57
N ALA A 202 -13.63 2.63 -6.39
CA ALA A 202 -14.15 2.23 -5.09
C ALA A 202 -13.46 0.95 -4.57
N GLU A 203 -13.26 -0.05 -5.43
CA GLU A 203 -12.54 -1.28 -5.06
C GLU A 203 -11.07 -1.00 -4.73
N ILE A 204 -10.39 -0.13 -5.50
CA ILE A 204 -9.01 0.27 -5.20
C ILE A 204 -8.92 1.00 -3.86
N ALA A 205 -9.87 1.87 -3.54
CA ALA A 205 -9.92 2.56 -2.25
C ALA A 205 -10.11 1.57 -1.08
N ASP A 206 -10.93 0.54 -1.27
CA ASP A 206 -11.11 -0.53 -0.30
C ASP A 206 -9.87 -1.44 -0.21
N GLU A 207 -9.23 -1.73 -1.33
CA GLU A 207 -7.98 -2.49 -1.34
C GLU A 207 -6.84 -1.73 -0.66
N ARG A 208 -6.74 -0.41 -0.86
CA ARG A 208 -5.81 0.44 -0.11
C ARG A 208 -6.08 0.39 1.40
N ALA A 209 -7.35 0.42 1.80
CA ALA A 209 -7.71 0.31 3.22
C ALA A 209 -7.33 -1.05 3.82
N ARG A 210 -7.47 -2.14 3.05
CA ARG A 210 -7.07 -3.51 3.46
C ARG A 210 -5.55 -3.65 3.51
N GLU A 211 -4.89 -3.30 2.42
CA GLU A 211 -3.46 -3.51 2.24
C GLU A 211 -2.62 -2.67 3.20
N LEU A 212 -2.94 -1.38 3.30
CA LEU A 212 -2.19 -0.40 4.08
C LEU A 212 -2.79 -0.17 5.48
N ALA A 213 -3.62 -1.11 5.95
CA ALA A 213 -4.20 -1.03 7.29
C ALA A 213 -3.11 -0.86 8.36
N LEU A 214 -3.31 0.07 9.29
CA LEU A 214 -2.40 0.38 10.41
C LEU A 214 -1.04 0.96 10.01
N GLU A 215 -0.89 1.44 8.74
CA GLU A 215 0.34 2.06 8.23
C GLU A 215 0.26 3.59 8.11
N GLY A 216 -0.78 4.20 8.67
CA GLY A 216 -0.94 5.66 8.69
C GLY A 216 -1.53 6.28 7.40
N HIS A 217 -1.83 5.48 6.37
CA HIS A 217 -2.32 5.99 5.08
C HIS A 217 -3.78 6.44 5.08
N ARG A 218 -4.65 5.77 5.87
CA ARG A 218 -6.11 5.93 5.75
C ARG A 218 -6.60 7.35 5.91
N TRP A 219 -6.04 8.10 6.87
CA TRP A 219 -6.40 9.51 7.08
C TRP A 219 -6.14 10.36 5.83
N PHE A 220 -4.96 10.21 5.24
CA PHE A 220 -4.56 10.98 4.05
C PHE A 220 -5.37 10.55 2.83
N ASP A 221 -5.66 9.27 2.66
CA ASP A 221 -6.52 8.77 1.59
C ASP A 221 -7.94 9.36 1.68
N LEU A 222 -8.55 9.36 2.85
CA LEU A 222 -9.87 9.98 3.06
C LEU A 222 -9.85 11.49 2.81
N ARG A 223 -8.78 12.18 3.26
CA ARG A 223 -8.64 13.63 3.06
C ARG A 223 -8.54 14.03 1.61
N ARG A 224 -7.87 13.25 0.77
CA ARG A 224 -7.68 13.54 -0.66
C ARG A 224 -8.85 13.07 -1.53
N THR A 225 -9.69 12.16 -1.06
CA THR A 225 -10.79 11.58 -1.84
C THR A 225 -12.16 12.06 -1.37
N THR A 226 -12.70 11.51 -0.31
CA THR A 226 -14.09 11.70 0.12
C THR A 226 -14.28 12.83 1.13
N ARG A 227 -13.22 13.22 1.86
CA ARG A 227 -13.26 14.22 2.95
C ARG A 227 -14.49 14.03 3.87
N PRO A 228 -14.68 12.84 4.45
CA PRO A 228 -15.86 12.61 5.30
C PRO A 228 -15.85 13.59 6.47
N GLU A 229 -17.02 14.01 6.89
CA GLU A 229 -17.20 14.71 8.17
C GLU A 229 -16.80 13.73 9.29
N ILE A 230 -16.05 14.22 10.28
CA ILE A 230 -15.54 13.45 11.40
C ILE A 230 -16.43 13.73 12.61
#